data_afab49b4cd8fbdc7d1c7a9199ea513e0
#
_entry.id   afab49b4cd8fbdc7d1c7a9199ea513e0
#
_cell.length_a   1.000
_cell.length_b   1.000
_cell.length_c   1.000
_cell.angle_alpha   90.00
_cell.angle_beta   90.00
_cell.angle_gamma   90.00
#
_symmetry.space_group_name_H-M   'P 1'
#
loop_
_entity.id
_entity.type
_entity.pdbx_description
1 polymer ?
#
loop_
_entity_poly.entity_id
_entity_poly.type
_entity_poly.pdbx_seq_one_letter_code
_entity_poly.pdbx_strand_id
1 'polypeptide(L)'
;IERDTFNNDRIEVLKGSASMLFGKGSTGGVVNQVNKYPLLVDQHEAGYTLGTGKYHRATGDFNWVTGENAAFRLNAMVQESDNYDAKQDKRGIAPTFAWGIGTRDEFSIGLYYLESKGRPLYNHPWRLSADGKINMPLEAGKYYGLASDHNDTTSQYVTLGHIHRFDDNGELTTRLRYGKYERDLLASTIGFQN
;
A
#
# COMPACT_ATOMS: atom_id res chain seq x y z
N ILE A 1 0.59 5.33 8.22
CA ILE A 1 1.15 5.23 6.84
C ILE A 1 0.17 4.43 6.03
N GLU A 2 -0.33 5.02 4.95
CA GLU A 2 -1.20 4.31 4.02
C GLU A 2 -0.38 3.36 3.15
N ARG A 3 -0.98 2.24 2.79
CA ARG A 3 -0.40 1.22 1.93
C ARG A 3 -1.39 0.84 0.85
N ASP A 4 -0.90 0.32 -0.26
CA ASP A 4 -1.71 -0.18 -1.36
C ASP A 4 -1.13 -1.49 -1.90
N THR A 5 -1.97 -2.28 -2.55
CA THR A 5 -1.61 -3.62 -3.03
C THR A 5 -1.15 -3.66 -4.49
N PHE A 6 -1.12 -2.51 -5.20
CA PHE A 6 -0.83 -2.48 -6.65
C PHE A 6 0.53 -3.07 -7.02
N ASN A 7 1.50 -3.01 -6.09
CA ASN A 7 2.86 -3.54 -6.27
C ASN A 7 3.09 -4.84 -5.46
N ASN A 8 2.04 -5.46 -4.91
CA ASN A 8 2.19 -6.70 -4.16
C ASN A 8 2.06 -7.91 -5.07
N ASP A 9 3.03 -8.83 -4.96
CA ASP A 9 2.94 -10.17 -5.50
C ASP A 9 1.99 -11.01 -4.66
N ARG A 10 2.18 -10.96 -3.34
CA ARG A 10 1.34 -11.66 -2.36
C ARG A 10 1.36 -11.00 -1.00
N ILE A 11 0.38 -11.36 -0.20
CA ILE A 11 0.26 -10.98 1.22
C ILE A 11 0.31 -12.25 2.04
N GLU A 12 1.26 -12.32 2.96
CA GLU A 12 1.46 -13.45 3.87
C GLU A 12 0.98 -13.06 5.27
N VAL A 13 0.16 -13.90 5.89
CA VAL A 13 -0.34 -13.68 7.25
C VAL A 13 0.16 -14.79 8.14
N LEU A 14 1.06 -14.46 9.07
CA LEU A 14 1.53 -15.36 10.12
C LEU A 14 0.72 -15.05 11.39
N LYS A 15 -0.03 -16.06 11.86
CA LYS A 15 -0.83 -15.95 13.08
C LYS A 15 -0.02 -16.45 14.29
N GLY A 16 -0.24 -15.82 15.44
CA GLY A 16 0.43 -16.17 16.68
C GLY A 16 1.71 -15.38 16.95
N SER A 17 2.46 -15.75 17.98
CA SER A 17 3.68 -15.05 18.38
C SER A 17 4.81 -15.31 17.37
N ALA A 18 5.10 -14.31 16.55
CA ALA A 18 6.19 -14.33 15.57
C ALA A 18 7.40 -13.46 16.02
N SER A 19 7.48 -13.13 17.30
CA SER A 19 8.52 -12.25 17.85
C SER A 19 9.94 -12.81 17.67
N MET A 20 10.09 -14.11 17.56
CA MET A 20 11.37 -14.77 17.30
C MET A 20 11.90 -14.51 15.91
N LEU A 21 11.02 -14.32 14.91
CA LEU A 21 11.37 -14.05 13.50
C LEU A 21 11.40 -12.55 13.18
N PHE A 22 10.51 -11.75 13.78
CA PHE A 22 10.25 -10.36 13.40
C PHE A 22 10.51 -9.34 14.53
N GLY A 23 11.05 -9.78 15.67
CA GLY A 23 11.39 -8.90 16.79
C GLY A 23 10.21 -8.49 17.66
N LYS A 24 10.42 -7.49 18.52
CA LYS A 24 9.42 -7.00 19.49
C LYS A 24 8.17 -6.46 18.80
N GLY A 25 6.99 -6.83 19.29
CA GLY A 25 5.71 -6.24 18.88
C GLY A 25 4.79 -7.17 18.09
N SER A 26 5.21 -8.40 17.75
CA SER A 26 4.37 -9.35 17.02
C SER A 26 3.77 -10.43 17.95
N THR A 27 2.94 -10.02 18.91
CA THR A 27 2.28 -10.97 19.84
C THR A 27 1.07 -11.67 19.23
N GLY A 28 0.34 -11.00 18.32
CA GLY A 28 -0.87 -11.53 17.68
C GLY A 28 -0.64 -12.08 16.27
N GLY A 29 0.44 -11.69 15.62
CA GLY A 29 0.77 -12.10 14.26
C GLY A 29 1.47 -11.01 13.45
N VAL A 30 1.84 -11.35 12.22
CA VAL A 30 2.52 -10.46 11.27
C VAL A 30 1.84 -10.55 9.91
N VAL A 31 1.63 -9.41 9.28
CA VAL A 31 1.24 -9.31 7.87
C VAL A 31 2.45 -8.86 7.06
N ASN A 32 2.97 -9.76 6.23
CA ASN A 32 4.09 -9.48 5.33
C ASN A 32 3.56 -9.19 3.92
N GLN A 33 3.98 -8.06 3.35
CA GLN A 33 3.66 -7.68 1.97
C GLN A 33 4.89 -7.91 1.10
N VAL A 34 4.81 -8.87 0.19
CA VAL A 34 5.88 -9.19 -0.75
C VAL A 34 5.64 -8.41 -2.05
N ASN A 35 6.59 -7.56 -2.41
CA ASN A 35 6.51 -6.78 -3.63
C ASN A 35 6.79 -7.66 -4.86
N LYS A 36 6.17 -7.29 -5.98
CA LYS A 36 6.46 -7.84 -7.30
C LYS A 36 7.93 -7.60 -7.66
N TYR A 37 8.53 -8.60 -8.29
CA TYR A 37 9.93 -8.60 -8.71
C TYR A 37 10.02 -8.82 -10.23
N PRO A 38 11.03 -8.26 -10.93
CA PRO A 38 11.24 -8.53 -12.35
C PRO A 38 11.46 -10.02 -12.66
N LEU A 39 10.87 -10.51 -13.73
CA LEU A 39 10.92 -11.89 -14.19
C LEU A 39 11.55 -11.97 -15.58
N LEU A 40 12.22 -13.07 -15.90
CA LEU A 40 12.78 -13.33 -17.24
C LEU A 40 11.68 -13.84 -18.20
N VAL A 41 10.55 -13.14 -18.22
CA VAL A 41 9.43 -13.39 -19.14
C VAL A 41 8.70 -12.08 -19.41
N ASP A 42 8.37 -11.81 -20.67
CA ASP A 42 7.52 -10.65 -20.99
C ASP A 42 6.08 -10.93 -20.55
N GLN A 43 5.57 -10.07 -19.67
CA GLN A 43 4.21 -10.20 -19.14
C GLN A 43 3.62 -8.82 -18.88
N HIS A 44 2.41 -8.59 -19.38
CA HIS A 44 1.72 -7.32 -19.23
C HIS A 44 0.29 -7.54 -18.79
N GLU A 45 -0.12 -6.82 -17.77
CA GLU A 45 -1.48 -6.85 -17.24
C GLU A 45 -1.97 -5.41 -17.04
N ALA A 46 -3.21 -5.16 -17.45
CA ALA A 46 -3.91 -3.91 -17.15
C ALA A 46 -5.28 -4.24 -16.58
N GLY A 47 -5.65 -3.58 -15.51
CA GLY A 47 -6.92 -3.77 -14.83
C GLY A 47 -7.67 -2.46 -14.68
N TYR A 48 -9.00 -2.53 -14.79
CA TYR A 48 -9.87 -1.39 -14.49
C TYR A 48 -11.06 -1.85 -13.65
N THR A 49 -11.30 -1.17 -12.55
CA THR A 49 -12.36 -1.50 -11.60
C THR A 49 -13.30 -0.32 -11.44
N LEU A 50 -14.60 -0.60 -11.52
CA LEU A 50 -15.69 0.33 -11.26
C LEU A 50 -16.42 -0.10 -9.98
N GLY A 51 -16.89 0.88 -9.21
CA GLY A 51 -17.66 0.61 -8.00
C GLY A 51 -18.64 1.74 -7.65
N THR A 52 -19.42 1.52 -6.63
CA THR A 52 -20.28 2.55 -6.04
C THR A 52 -19.45 3.67 -5.42
N GLY A 53 -20.06 4.85 -5.19
CA GLY A 53 -19.31 6.01 -4.66
C GLY A 53 -18.33 6.58 -5.66
N LYS A 54 -18.67 6.59 -6.95
CA LYS A 54 -17.84 7.03 -8.05
C LYS A 54 -16.43 6.42 -8.02
N TYR A 55 -16.34 5.16 -7.60
CA TYR A 55 -15.08 4.45 -7.50
C TYR A 55 -14.57 4.05 -8.88
N HIS A 56 -13.40 4.54 -9.23
CA HIS A 56 -12.66 4.21 -10.45
C HIS A 56 -11.23 3.86 -10.06
N ARG A 57 -10.75 2.71 -10.49
CA ARG A 57 -9.37 2.30 -10.26
C ARG A 57 -8.79 1.66 -11.50
N ALA A 58 -7.68 2.21 -11.99
CA ALA A 58 -6.87 1.60 -13.04
C ALA A 58 -5.54 1.12 -12.46
N THR A 59 -5.10 -0.06 -12.88
CA THR A 59 -3.81 -0.65 -12.50
C THR A 59 -3.08 -1.15 -13.73
N GLY A 60 -1.77 -1.09 -13.71
CA GLY A 60 -0.89 -1.68 -14.73
C GLY A 60 0.28 -2.40 -14.09
N ASP A 61 0.63 -3.55 -14.66
CA ASP A 61 1.79 -4.35 -14.30
C ASP A 61 2.47 -4.79 -15.60
N PHE A 62 3.63 -4.25 -15.85
CA PHE A 62 4.36 -4.46 -17.09
C PHE A 62 5.76 -4.97 -16.78
N ASN A 63 6.10 -6.14 -17.27
CA ASN A 63 7.40 -6.76 -17.12
C ASN A 63 8.02 -6.99 -18.50
N TRP A 64 9.23 -6.51 -18.72
CA TRP A 64 10.00 -6.64 -19.93
C TRP A 64 11.32 -7.32 -19.66
N VAL A 65 11.67 -8.31 -20.47
CA VAL A 65 13.02 -8.88 -20.52
C VAL A 65 13.92 -7.90 -21.26
N THR A 66 14.97 -7.41 -20.59
CA THR A 66 15.88 -6.42 -21.16
C THR A 66 17.26 -6.98 -21.52
N GLY A 67 17.51 -8.25 -21.20
CA GLY A 67 18.72 -8.97 -21.48
C GLY A 67 18.61 -10.44 -21.06
N GLU A 68 19.61 -11.25 -21.32
CA GLU A 68 19.62 -12.69 -21.01
C GLU A 68 19.30 -12.98 -19.53
N ASN A 69 19.85 -12.17 -18.63
CA ASN A 69 19.64 -12.27 -17.19
C ASN A 69 19.18 -10.93 -16.57
N ALA A 70 18.45 -10.12 -17.34
CA ALA A 70 18.00 -8.81 -16.88
C ALA A 70 16.56 -8.54 -17.29
N ALA A 71 15.80 -7.90 -16.38
CA ALA A 71 14.42 -7.54 -16.62
C ALA A 71 14.07 -6.24 -15.90
N PHE A 72 13.07 -5.54 -16.45
CA PHE A 72 12.47 -4.35 -15.87
C PHE A 72 10.98 -4.58 -15.63
N ARG A 73 10.47 -4.25 -14.46
CA ARG A 73 9.05 -4.32 -14.14
C ARG A 73 8.52 -2.98 -13.65
N LEU A 74 7.41 -2.55 -14.21
CA LEU A 74 6.72 -1.32 -13.84
C LEU A 74 5.33 -1.66 -13.33
N ASN A 75 5.04 -1.29 -12.09
CA ASN A 75 3.70 -1.30 -11.55
C ASN A 75 3.21 0.14 -11.39
N ALA A 76 1.96 0.40 -11.78
CA ALA A 76 1.35 1.71 -11.65
C ALA A 76 -0.12 1.61 -11.27
N MET A 77 -0.65 2.61 -10.60
CA MET A 77 -2.07 2.69 -10.31
C MET A 77 -2.54 4.14 -10.17
N VAL A 78 -3.79 4.35 -10.53
CA VAL A 78 -4.57 5.55 -10.21
C VAL A 78 -5.94 5.12 -9.69
N GLN A 79 -6.46 5.85 -8.72
CA GLN A 79 -7.76 5.59 -8.13
C GLN A 79 -8.42 6.90 -7.74
N GLU A 80 -9.72 6.99 -8.02
CA GLU A 80 -10.59 8.07 -7.55
C GLU A 80 -11.83 7.45 -6.90
N SER A 81 -12.32 8.08 -5.85
CA SER A 81 -13.60 7.71 -5.24
C SER A 81 -14.24 8.92 -4.53
N ASP A 82 -15.57 8.92 -4.50
CA ASP A 82 -16.37 9.92 -3.81
C ASP A 82 -17.55 9.24 -3.13
N ASN A 83 -17.32 8.80 -1.91
CA ASN A 83 -18.35 8.14 -1.12
C ASN A 83 -19.01 9.17 -0.19
N TYR A 84 -20.14 9.75 -0.63
CA TYR A 84 -20.86 10.79 0.10
C TYR A 84 -19.99 11.97 0.54
N ASP A 85 -19.24 12.57 -0.39
CA ASP A 85 -18.24 13.64 -0.18
C ASP A 85 -16.97 13.23 0.60
N ALA A 86 -16.83 12.00 1.04
CA ALA A 86 -15.56 11.46 1.50
C ALA A 86 -14.69 11.08 0.30
N LYS A 87 -14.15 12.09 -0.36
CA LYS A 87 -13.30 11.94 -1.56
C LYS A 87 -11.96 11.32 -1.19
N GLN A 88 -11.47 10.44 -2.07
CA GLN A 88 -10.13 9.87 -1.96
C GLN A 88 -9.55 9.65 -3.35
N ASP A 89 -8.39 10.24 -3.59
CA ASP A 89 -7.60 10.12 -4.79
C ASP A 89 -6.27 9.47 -4.45
N LYS A 90 -5.88 8.43 -5.21
CA LYS A 90 -4.61 7.74 -5.02
C LYS A 90 -3.86 7.63 -6.34
N ARG A 91 -2.56 7.74 -6.28
CA ARG A 91 -1.67 7.41 -7.39
C ARG A 91 -0.40 6.74 -6.90
N GLY A 92 0.03 5.72 -7.59
CA GLY A 92 1.21 4.97 -7.23
C GLY A 92 2.00 4.54 -8.45
N ILE A 93 3.32 4.46 -8.28
CA ILE A 93 4.24 3.93 -9.29
C ILE A 93 5.38 3.19 -8.59
N ALA A 94 5.76 2.05 -9.14
CA ALA A 94 6.82 1.22 -8.58
C ALA A 94 7.64 0.54 -9.69
N PRO A 95 8.62 1.25 -10.31
CA PRO A 95 9.57 0.65 -11.22
C PRO A 95 10.62 -0.17 -10.45
N THR A 96 10.99 -1.33 -10.98
CA THR A 96 12.07 -2.17 -10.47
C THR A 96 12.88 -2.71 -11.62
N PHE A 97 14.20 -2.63 -11.52
CA PHE A 97 15.15 -3.23 -12.46
C PHE A 97 15.99 -4.27 -11.74
N ALA A 98 16.18 -5.43 -12.37
CA ALA A 98 17.04 -6.48 -11.86
C ALA A 98 17.94 -7.01 -12.96
N TRP A 99 19.18 -7.37 -12.58
CA TRP A 99 20.16 -7.96 -13.50
C TRP A 99 20.97 -9.06 -12.79
N GLY A 100 21.55 -9.96 -13.57
CA GLY A 100 22.15 -11.17 -13.05
C GLY A 100 21.12 -12.16 -12.50
N ILE A 101 19.85 -12.07 -12.92
CA ILE A 101 18.77 -12.93 -12.45
C ILE A 101 19.13 -14.40 -12.70
N GLY A 102 19.14 -15.21 -11.64
CA GLY A 102 19.47 -16.63 -11.71
C GLY A 102 20.96 -16.95 -11.81
N THR A 103 21.85 -15.94 -11.84
CA THR A 103 23.30 -16.14 -11.82
C THR A 103 23.85 -16.15 -10.39
N ARG A 104 25.17 -16.26 -10.23
CA ARG A 104 25.83 -16.25 -8.92
C ARG A 104 25.55 -14.97 -8.13
N ASP A 105 25.62 -13.82 -8.81
CA ASP A 105 25.34 -12.50 -8.24
C ASP A 105 24.17 -11.85 -8.96
N GLU A 106 23.11 -11.63 -8.22
CA GLU A 106 21.89 -11.00 -8.70
C GLU A 106 21.68 -9.68 -7.96
N PHE A 107 21.41 -8.62 -8.72
CA PHE A 107 21.24 -7.28 -8.17
C PHE A 107 19.87 -6.72 -8.55
N SER A 108 19.34 -5.84 -7.71
CA SER A 108 18.11 -5.12 -8.02
C SER A 108 18.10 -3.71 -7.45
N ILE A 109 17.40 -2.83 -8.16
CA ILE A 109 17.04 -1.49 -7.70
C ILE A 109 15.56 -1.27 -7.95
N GLY A 110 14.82 -0.92 -6.89
CA GLY A 110 13.40 -0.63 -6.97
C GLY A 110 13.09 0.72 -6.34
N LEU A 111 12.19 1.46 -6.98
CA LEU A 111 11.60 2.68 -6.45
C LEU A 111 10.13 2.42 -6.13
N TYR A 112 9.61 3.11 -5.15
CA TYR A 112 8.20 3.09 -4.80
C TYR A 112 7.73 4.49 -4.45
N TYR A 113 6.63 4.89 -5.03
CA TYR A 113 5.93 6.12 -4.71
C TYR A 113 4.43 5.83 -4.62
N LEU A 114 3.82 6.26 -3.55
CA LEU A 114 2.38 6.25 -3.34
C LEU A 114 1.97 7.57 -2.71
N GLU A 115 1.04 8.25 -3.34
CA GLU A 115 0.35 9.42 -2.81
C GLU A 115 -1.13 9.07 -2.65
N SER A 116 -1.70 9.48 -1.53
CA SER A 116 -3.14 9.42 -1.28
C SER A 116 -3.58 10.76 -0.72
N LYS A 117 -4.58 11.36 -1.35
CA LYS A 117 -5.20 12.60 -0.94
C LYS A 117 -6.67 12.38 -0.73
N GLY A 118 -7.19 12.89 0.36
CA GLY A 118 -8.62 12.73 0.59
C GLY A 118 -9.11 13.31 1.90
N ARG A 119 -10.40 13.17 2.12
CA ARG A 119 -11.03 13.53 3.38
C ARG A 119 -10.98 12.36 4.35
N PRO A 120 -10.74 12.60 5.63
CA PRO A 120 -10.75 11.54 6.64
C PRO A 120 -12.14 10.94 6.77
N LEU A 121 -12.24 9.61 6.71
CA LEU A 121 -13.49 8.89 6.91
C LEU A 121 -13.56 8.50 8.39
N TYR A 122 -14.33 9.24 9.16
CA TYR A 122 -14.63 8.89 10.56
C TYR A 122 -15.95 8.16 10.64
N ASN A 123 -16.07 7.36 11.70
CA ASN A 123 -17.34 6.71 12.04
C ASN A 123 -18.43 7.76 12.23
N HIS A 124 -19.66 7.39 11.85
CA HIS A 124 -20.82 8.23 12.03
C HIS A 124 -20.99 8.59 13.52
N PRO A 125 -21.22 9.87 13.86
CA PRO A 125 -21.42 10.26 15.26
C PRO A 125 -22.59 9.51 15.88
N TRP A 126 -22.38 8.99 17.05
CA TRP A 126 -23.39 8.27 17.82
C TRP A 126 -23.44 8.80 19.25
N ARG A 127 -24.57 8.63 19.91
CA ARG A 127 -24.72 8.93 21.33
C ARG A 127 -25.48 7.79 22.04
N LEU A 128 -25.14 7.57 23.27
CA LEU A 128 -25.85 6.64 24.14
C LEU A 128 -27.07 7.36 24.73
N SER A 129 -28.27 6.82 24.52
CA SER A 129 -29.50 7.30 25.15
C SER A 129 -29.58 6.88 26.62
N ALA A 130 -30.39 7.55 27.41
CA ALA A 130 -30.56 7.24 28.83
C ALA A 130 -31.10 5.82 29.09
N ASP A 131 -31.75 5.21 28.12
CA ASP A 131 -32.22 3.82 28.13
C ASP A 131 -31.16 2.79 27.70
N GLY A 132 -29.91 3.23 27.51
CA GLY A 132 -28.78 2.37 27.11
C GLY A 132 -28.74 2.00 25.61
N LYS A 133 -29.58 2.60 24.77
CA LYS A 133 -29.56 2.36 23.34
C LYS A 133 -28.60 3.30 22.60
N ILE A 134 -27.95 2.78 21.57
CA ILE A 134 -27.16 3.59 20.65
C ILE A 134 -28.12 4.31 19.69
N ASN A 135 -28.00 5.64 19.66
CA ASN A 135 -28.75 6.49 18.76
C ASN A 135 -27.78 7.19 17.79
N MET A 136 -28.09 7.14 16.50
CA MET A 136 -27.40 7.86 15.44
C MET A 136 -28.29 9.02 14.96
N PRO A 137 -28.18 10.21 15.57
CA PRO A 137 -29.09 11.33 15.33
C PRO A 137 -28.89 12.00 13.97
N LEU A 138 -27.81 11.65 13.26
CA LEU A 138 -27.45 12.24 11.99
C LEU A 138 -27.82 11.31 10.82
N GLU A 139 -28.15 11.91 9.69
CA GLU A 139 -28.56 11.20 8.49
C GLU A 139 -27.41 10.38 7.91
N ALA A 140 -27.65 9.10 7.65
CA ALA A 140 -26.69 8.23 6.98
C ALA A 140 -26.44 8.71 5.54
N GLY A 141 -25.22 8.50 5.04
CA GLY A 141 -24.87 8.86 3.67
C GLY A 141 -24.52 10.34 3.47
N LYS A 142 -24.19 11.06 4.54
CA LYS A 142 -23.64 12.42 4.49
C LYS A 142 -22.28 12.50 5.16
N TYR A 143 -21.43 13.36 4.63
CA TYR A 143 -20.16 13.74 5.26
C TYR A 143 -20.40 14.90 6.22
N TYR A 144 -19.97 14.75 7.47
CA TYR A 144 -20.15 15.74 8.52
C TYR A 144 -18.87 16.43 8.95
N GLY A 145 -17.80 16.29 8.20
CA GLY A 145 -16.57 17.06 8.39
C GLY A 145 -16.63 18.43 7.74
N LEU A 146 -15.61 19.23 7.96
CA LEU A 146 -15.44 20.51 7.29
C LEU A 146 -14.86 20.34 5.88
N ALA A 147 -15.07 21.34 5.02
CA ALA A 147 -14.49 21.35 3.67
C ALA A 147 -12.95 21.40 3.69
N SER A 148 -12.36 21.90 4.79
CA SER A 148 -10.93 21.96 5.04
C SER A 148 -10.32 20.65 5.53
N ASP A 149 -11.14 19.66 5.92
CA ASP A 149 -10.64 18.37 6.41
C ASP A 149 -9.91 17.63 5.31
N HIS A 150 -8.73 17.13 5.64
CA HIS A 150 -7.90 16.37 4.71
C HIS A 150 -7.07 15.31 5.45
N ASN A 151 -6.69 14.28 4.72
CA ASN A 151 -5.78 13.24 5.16
C ASN A 151 -4.88 12.87 3.99
N ASP A 152 -3.84 13.67 3.80
CA ASP A 152 -2.91 13.53 2.70
C ASP A 152 -1.68 12.75 3.16
N THR A 153 -1.34 11.71 2.44
CA THR A 153 -0.19 10.85 2.76
C THR A 153 0.70 10.66 1.54
N THR A 154 2.00 10.64 1.78
CA THR A 154 3.00 10.27 0.76
C THR A 154 3.94 9.23 1.34
N SER A 155 4.14 8.16 0.60
CA SER A 155 5.09 7.09 0.92
C SER A 155 6.04 6.91 -0.25
N GLN A 156 7.34 7.07 -0.03
CA GLN A 156 8.35 6.89 -1.05
C GLN A 156 9.57 6.20 -0.49
N TYR A 157 10.11 5.24 -1.23
CA TYR A 157 11.34 4.57 -0.85
C TYR A 157 12.09 4.02 -2.05
N VAL A 158 13.40 3.88 -1.88
CA VAL A 158 14.30 3.14 -2.76
C VAL A 158 14.75 1.87 -2.04
N THR A 159 14.83 0.77 -2.76
CA THR A 159 15.36 -0.50 -2.25
C THR A 159 16.47 -0.98 -3.19
N LEU A 160 17.61 -1.31 -2.62
CA LEU A 160 18.70 -2.01 -3.30
C LEU A 160 18.73 -3.44 -2.79
N GLY A 161 18.86 -4.41 -3.68
CA GLY A 161 18.96 -5.82 -3.37
C GLY A 161 20.21 -6.43 -4.01
N HIS A 162 20.83 -7.35 -3.28
CA HIS A 162 21.90 -8.23 -3.78
C HIS A 162 21.69 -9.62 -3.23
N ILE A 163 21.74 -10.61 -4.12
CA ILE A 163 21.70 -12.03 -3.79
C ILE A 163 23.02 -12.63 -4.28
N HIS A 164 23.78 -13.23 -3.37
CA HIS A 164 24.98 -14.01 -3.70
C HIS A 164 24.72 -15.48 -3.42
N ARG A 165 24.92 -16.32 -4.44
CA ARG A 165 24.77 -17.78 -4.34
C ARG A 165 26.14 -18.44 -4.26
N PHE A 166 26.37 -19.17 -3.18
CA PHE A 166 27.60 -19.92 -2.94
C PHE A 166 27.53 -21.30 -3.65
N ASP A 167 28.69 -21.89 -3.89
CA ASP A 167 28.80 -23.18 -4.59
C ASP A 167 28.25 -24.37 -3.78
N ASP A 168 28.07 -24.22 -2.47
CA ASP A 168 27.52 -25.21 -1.53
C ASP A 168 26.01 -25.10 -1.30
N ASN A 169 25.26 -24.50 -2.23
CA ASN A 169 23.85 -24.17 -2.14
C ASN A 169 23.47 -23.16 -1.05
N GLY A 170 24.44 -22.46 -0.46
CA GLY A 170 24.22 -21.32 0.41
C GLY A 170 23.78 -20.08 -0.38
N GLU A 171 22.94 -19.25 0.22
CA GLU A 171 22.54 -17.97 -0.37
C GLU A 171 22.65 -16.86 0.69
N LEU A 172 23.25 -15.73 0.30
CA LEU A 172 23.26 -14.51 1.09
C LEU A 172 22.43 -13.45 0.40
N THR A 173 21.34 -13.04 1.05
CA THR A 173 20.51 -11.92 0.59
C THR A 173 20.78 -10.67 1.41
N THR A 174 21.18 -9.59 0.73
CA THR A 174 21.39 -8.27 1.32
C THR A 174 20.35 -7.30 0.77
N ARG A 175 19.65 -6.57 1.64
CA ARG A 175 18.70 -5.52 1.25
C ARG A 175 18.96 -4.24 2.01
N LEU A 176 19.04 -3.13 1.28
CA LEU A 176 19.12 -1.79 1.81
C LEU A 176 17.89 -1.00 1.36
N ARG A 177 17.19 -0.37 2.30
CA ARG A 177 16.06 0.50 2.00
C ARG A 177 16.21 1.84 2.67
N TYR A 178 15.98 2.90 1.89
CA TYR A 178 15.81 4.25 2.40
C TYR A 178 14.42 4.76 1.99
N GLY A 179 13.68 5.33 2.94
CA GLY A 179 12.31 5.78 2.68
C GLY A 179 11.93 7.03 3.46
N LYS A 180 11.06 7.82 2.86
CA LYS A 180 10.42 9.00 3.45
C LYS A 180 8.91 8.80 3.46
N TYR A 181 8.27 9.08 4.59
CA TYR A 181 6.84 8.95 4.80
C TYR A 181 6.30 10.22 5.42
N GLU A 182 5.31 10.81 4.78
CA GLU A 182 4.69 12.06 5.21
C GLU A 182 3.19 11.86 5.37
N ARG A 183 2.62 12.54 6.33
CA ARG A 183 1.18 12.61 6.53
C ARG A 183 0.79 13.99 7.01
N ASP A 184 -0.17 14.59 6.33
CA ASP A 184 -0.86 15.81 6.76
C ASP A 184 -2.32 15.47 7.01
N LEU A 185 -2.76 15.66 8.26
CA LEU A 185 -4.10 15.31 8.70
C LEU A 185 -4.73 16.48 9.43
N LEU A 186 -5.81 16.98 8.88
CA LEU A 186 -6.73 17.89 9.55
C LEU A 186 -8.11 17.23 9.59
N ALA A 187 -8.65 17.07 10.77
CA ALA A 187 -9.91 16.39 10.96
C ALA A 187 -10.76 17.09 12.00
N SER A 188 -11.96 17.47 11.62
CA SER A 188 -12.97 18.01 12.53
C SER A 188 -13.74 16.90 13.24
N THR A 189 -14.19 17.18 14.43
CA THR A 189 -15.07 16.29 15.20
C THR A 189 -16.39 16.98 15.51
N ILE A 190 -17.48 16.19 15.51
CA ILE A 190 -18.80 16.69 15.92
C ILE A 190 -18.95 16.42 17.40
N GLY A 191 -19.22 17.48 18.16
CA GLY A 191 -19.63 17.40 19.55
C GLY A 191 -21.15 17.64 19.68
N PHE A 192 -21.84 16.81 20.44
CA PHE A 192 -23.21 17.10 20.83
C PHE A 192 -23.20 17.92 22.13
N GLN A 193 -23.82 19.09 22.09
CA GLN A 193 -24.08 19.83 23.34
C GLN A 193 -25.21 19.12 24.09
N ASN A 194 -25.03 18.95 25.41
CA ASN A 194 -26.03 18.40 26.31
C ASN A 194 -27.11 19.42 26.59
#